data_b5c0dfd1214315d60dbdfc8e162bdf8f
#
_entry.id   b5c0dfd1214315d60dbdfc8e162bdf8f
#
_cell.length_a   1.000
_cell.length_b   1.000
_cell.length_c   1.000
_cell.angle_alpha   90.00
_cell.angle_beta   90.00
_cell.angle_gamma   90.00
#
_symmetry.space_group_name_H-M   'P 1'
#
loop_
_entity.id
_entity.type
_entity.pdbx_description
1 polymer ?
#
loop_
_entity_poly.entity_id
_entity_poly.type
_entity_poly.pdbx_seq_one_letter_code
_entity_poly.pdbx_strand_id
1 'polypeptide(L)'
;MNALRINSRTLCAIPLWVALALVTGPSANAAGNFYQQHNLVADLAGVADHADSNLVNAWGVAFNPFGLVWVANNGTGTSTLYDGNGTASPLVVQIPTPTSLTGGNPTGIVYNGSSGFVVSSGGISGASRFIFATEDGVIAGLASSVDQTHAIRVIDNSASTGAVYKGLALSAGGNGSLLYAADFHNNRIDVFDGIFKPVTLSTGAFSDPSLPPGFAPFGLQTINGNLYVSYAMQDDAKHDDVKGDGLGYVNVFGPNGELVKRVVSAGKLNAPWGMALASAGFGKFANRLLVGNFGDGKINAYDLASGEFVGQLSGANDSPIQIDGLWGLAFGNGFANQPVNTLFFAAGPGGEQHGLYGRIDMVAGEPSTECLLDWAEKTYPSLFPKADGPTVTVSVYTVRHYTGTNSYLGISSVDNHVYYKSKDGQLQDEGPVSFWLPQAGCQ
;
A
#
# COMPACT_ATOMS: atom_id res chain seq x y z
N MET A 1 4.82 11.86 -38.82
CA MET A 1 3.71 11.77 -39.79
C MET A 1 3.96 10.59 -40.70
N ASN A 2 3.81 9.37 -40.25
CA ASN A 2 3.78 8.17 -41.05
C ASN A 2 2.61 7.32 -40.53
N ALA A 3 1.47 7.54 -41.13
CA ALA A 3 0.34 6.63 -41.00
C ALA A 3 0.67 5.31 -41.73
N LEU A 4 0.12 4.21 -41.24
CA LEU A 4 0.15 2.91 -41.94
C LEU A 4 0.08 3.12 -43.46
N ARG A 5 1.19 2.93 -44.17
CA ARG A 5 1.20 2.90 -45.63
C ARG A 5 0.83 1.49 -46.07
N ILE A 6 -0.36 1.05 -45.74
CA ILE A 6 -0.98 -0.08 -46.45
C ILE A 6 -1.29 0.46 -47.84
N ASN A 7 -0.70 -0.15 -48.84
CA ASN A 7 -0.67 0.27 -50.21
C ASN A 7 -2.05 0.76 -50.71
N SER A 8 -2.14 1.99 -51.19
CA SER A 8 -3.34 2.81 -51.42
C SER A 8 -4.29 2.29 -52.50
N ARG A 9 -4.25 1.01 -52.84
CA ARG A 9 -5.14 0.44 -53.87
C ARG A 9 -6.26 -0.44 -53.38
N THR A 10 -6.46 -0.68 -52.08
CA THR A 10 -7.52 -1.57 -51.61
C THR A 10 -8.18 -1.12 -50.29
N LEU A 11 -7.94 0.07 -49.81
CA LEU A 11 -8.71 0.62 -48.71
C LEU A 11 -9.72 1.64 -49.25
N CYS A 12 -10.95 1.19 -49.44
CA CYS A 12 -12.10 2.08 -49.53
C CYS A 12 -12.06 2.99 -48.30
N ALA A 13 -12.14 4.28 -48.55
CA ALA A 13 -12.27 5.29 -47.53
C ALA A 13 -13.32 4.91 -46.50
N ILE A 14 -12.89 4.54 -45.29
CA ILE A 14 -13.77 4.43 -44.14
C ILE A 14 -13.93 5.87 -43.64
N PRO A 15 -15.12 6.47 -43.68
CA PRO A 15 -15.34 7.79 -43.16
C PRO A 15 -15.13 7.75 -41.65
N LEU A 16 -14.24 8.60 -41.15
CA LEU A 16 -13.96 8.83 -39.73
C LEU A 16 -15.15 9.55 -39.09
N TRP A 17 -16.20 8.80 -38.73
CA TRP A 17 -17.22 9.26 -37.81
C TRP A 17 -16.95 8.63 -36.47
N VAL A 18 -16.21 9.35 -35.61
CA VAL A 18 -16.07 9.00 -34.20
C VAL A 18 -17.38 9.33 -33.50
N ALA A 19 -18.26 8.34 -33.44
CA ALA A 19 -19.35 8.38 -32.48
C ALA A 19 -18.75 8.03 -31.11
N LEU A 20 -18.69 9.03 -30.22
CA LEU A 20 -18.31 8.87 -28.81
C LEU A 20 -19.41 8.08 -28.10
N ALA A 21 -19.39 6.76 -28.19
CA ALA A 21 -20.17 5.89 -27.35
C ALA A 21 -19.34 5.61 -26.08
N LEU A 22 -19.75 6.18 -24.96
CA LEU A 22 -19.31 5.76 -23.63
C LEU A 22 -19.77 4.30 -23.42
N VAL A 23 -18.94 3.36 -23.82
CA VAL A 23 -19.06 1.97 -23.43
C VAL A 23 -18.20 1.80 -22.18
N THR A 24 -18.85 1.73 -21.02
CA THR A 24 -18.23 1.20 -19.80
C THR A 24 -18.03 -0.31 -20.00
N GLY A 25 -16.99 -0.68 -20.72
CA GLY A 25 -16.50 -2.04 -20.77
C GLY A 25 -15.66 -2.32 -19.51
N PRO A 26 -15.53 -3.59 -19.09
CA PRO A 26 -14.60 -3.94 -18.03
C PRO A 26 -13.22 -3.39 -18.39
N SER A 27 -12.58 -2.72 -17.43
CA SER A 27 -11.22 -2.22 -17.59
C SER A 27 -10.35 -3.37 -18.07
N ALA A 28 -9.87 -3.31 -19.31
CA ALA A 28 -8.87 -4.24 -19.78
C ALA A 28 -7.69 -4.14 -18.80
N ASN A 29 -7.33 -5.25 -18.16
CA ASN A 29 -6.13 -5.35 -17.36
C ASN A 29 -4.99 -4.84 -18.23
N ALA A 30 -4.37 -3.73 -17.83
CA ALA A 30 -3.14 -3.27 -18.47
C ALA A 30 -2.11 -4.40 -18.26
N ALA A 31 -1.91 -5.20 -19.29
CA ALA A 31 -0.90 -6.24 -19.28
C ALA A 31 0.44 -5.54 -19.16
N GLY A 32 1.16 -5.79 -18.07
CA GLY A 32 2.53 -5.36 -17.95
C GLY A 32 2.94 -4.60 -16.70
N ASN A 33 2.05 -3.98 -15.95
CA ASN A 33 2.44 -3.32 -14.71
C ASN A 33 2.70 -4.35 -13.60
N PHE A 34 3.89 -4.36 -13.06
CA PHE A 34 4.27 -5.16 -11.89
C PHE A 34 4.81 -4.24 -10.79
N TYR A 35 5.10 -4.81 -9.62
CA TYR A 35 5.61 -4.08 -8.48
C TYR A 35 7.00 -4.57 -8.13
N GLN A 36 7.87 -3.65 -7.76
CA GLN A 36 9.23 -3.96 -7.35
C GLN A 36 9.46 -3.51 -5.91
N GLN A 37 9.81 -4.45 -5.05
CA GLN A 37 10.27 -4.17 -3.70
C GLN A 37 11.72 -3.69 -3.73
N HIS A 38 12.00 -2.65 -2.94
CA HIS A 38 13.33 -2.14 -2.69
C HIS A 38 13.54 -1.98 -1.18
N ASN A 39 14.51 -2.68 -0.63
CA ASN A 39 14.88 -2.62 0.76
C ASN A 39 15.81 -1.42 0.98
N LEU A 40 15.36 -0.42 1.74
CA LEU A 40 16.09 0.83 1.93
C LEU A 40 16.97 0.80 3.17
N VAL A 41 16.43 0.34 4.31
CA VAL A 41 17.13 0.29 5.60
C VAL A 41 16.84 -1.03 6.31
N ALA A 42 17.86 -1.63 6.92
CA ALA A 42 17.71 -2.77 7.81
C ALA A 42 18.65 -2.62 9.02
N ASP A 43 18.38 -3.36 10.10
CA ASP A 43 19.29 -3.44 11.26
C ASP A 43 20.55 -4.24 10.91
N LEU A 44 20.46 -5.17 9.98
CA LEU A 44 21.55 -6.02 9.52
C LEU A 44 22.22 -5.47 8.24
N ALA A 45 23.54 -5.42 8.26
CA ALA A 45 24.32 -5.02 7.09
C ALA A 45 24.13 -5.99 5.90
N GLY A 46 23.98 -5.46 4.68
CA GLY A 46 23.88 -6.23 3.46
C GLY A 46 22.46 -6.76 3.15
N VAL A 47 21.46 -6.44 3.97
CA VAL A 47 20.05 -6.77 3.74
C VAL A 47 19.32 -5.68 2.98
N ALA A 48 19.75 -4.43 3.14
CA ALA A 48 19.21 -3.23 2.51
C ALA A 48 20.35 -2.29 2.07
N ASP A 49 20.00 -1.18 1.42
CA ASP A 49 20.97 -0.17 0.97
C ASP A 49 21.73 0.46 2.14
N HIS A 50 21.04 0.65 3.27
CA HIS A 50 21.60 1.25 4.49
C HIS A 50 21.39 0.35 5.69
N ALA A 51 22.27 0.47 6.70
CA ALA A 51 22.14 -0.21 7.97
C ALA A 51 21.87 0.81 9.10
N ASP A 52 20.87 0.54 9.95
CA ASP A 52 20.58 1.30 11.16
C ASP A 52 20.18 0.34 12.29
N SER A 53 21.04 0.18 13.28
CA SER A 53 20.82 -0.69 14.43
C SER A 53 19.65 -0.29 15.33
N ASN A 54 19.08 0.90 15.15
CA ASN A 54 17.86 1.32 15.84
C ASN A 54 16.60 0.72 15.20
N LEU A 55 16.66 0.32 13.93
CA LEU A 55 15.51 -0.20 13.17
C LEU A 55 15.31 -1.69 13.49
N VAL A 56 14.82 -2.04 14.67
CA VAL A 56 14.48 -3.43 15.02
C VAL A 56 12.98 -3.55 15.24
N ASN A 57 12.38 -4.56 14.66
CA ASN A 57 10.93 -4.78 14.66
C ASN A 57 10.16 -3.50 14.31
N ALA A 58 10.34 -3.05 13.07
CA ALA A 58 9.76 -1.80 12.58
C ALA A 58 8.26 -1.96 12.29
N TRP A 59 7.40 -1.20 12.99
CA TRP A 59 5.94 -1.33 12.90
C TRP A 59 5.29 -0.17 12.14
N GLY A 60 4.93 0.89 12.84
CA GLY A 60 4.18 2.00 12.28
C GLY A 60 5.02 2.91 11.38
N VAL A 61 4.41 3.39 10.32
CA VAL A 61 4.98 4.35 9.37
C VAL A 61 4.08 5.57 9.28
N ALA A 62 4.63 6.77 9.52
CA ALA A 62 3.88 8.01 9.40
C ALA A 62 4.67 9.08 8.66
N PHE A 63 4.01 9.77 7.73
CA PHE A 63 4.61 10.88 6.98
C PHE A 63 4.25 12.23 7.57
N ASN A 64 5.27 13.06 7.85
CA ASN A 64 5.07 14.49 7.95
C ASN A 64 4.82 15.01 6.52
N PRO A 65 3.76 15.79 6.26
CA PRO A 65 3.46 16.30 4.92
C PRO A 65 4.61 17.03 4.21
N PHE A 66 5.53 17.60 4.98
CA PHE A 66 6.67 18.38 4.47
C PHE A 66 8.02 17.90 5.04
N GLY A 67 8.14 16.63 5.37
CA GLY A 67 9.33 16.11 6.01
C GLY A 67 9.57 14.64 5.75
N LEU A 68 10.53 14.09 6.49
CA LEU A 68 10.92 12.69 6.42
C LEU A 68 9.81 11.78 6.95
N VAL A 69 9.83 10.53 6.52
CA VAL A 69 9.02 9.48 7.13
C VAL A 69 9.53 9.15 8.54
N TRP A 70 8.61 8.83 9.42
CA TRP A 70 8.87 8.35 10.76
C TRP A 70 8.49 6.89 10.89
N VAL A 71 9.35 6.09 11.49
CA VAL A 71 9.16 4.66 11.71
C VAL A 71 9.21 4.38 13.21
N ALA A 72 8.22 3.65 13.72
CA ALA A 72 8.17 3.18 15.09
C ALA A 72 8.93 1.85 15.19
N ASN A 73 9.99 1.79 16.00
CA ASN A 73 10.86 0.64 16.16
C ASN A 73 10.54 -0.06 17.49
N ASN A 74 9.68 -1.07 17.42
CA ASN A 74 9.19 -1.78 18.61
C ASN A 74 10.32 -2.43 19.40
N GLY A 75 11.25 -3.10 18.71
CA GLY A 75 12.33 -3.86 19.36
C GLY A 75 13.42 -3.01 20.04
N THR A 76 13.54 -1.72 19.69
CA THR A 76 14.53 -0.82 20.32
C THR A 76 13.90 0.27 21.19
N GLY A 77 12.57 0.38 21.20
CA GLY A 77 11.87 1.42 21.95
C GLY A 77 12.10 2.83 21.41
N THR A 78 12.29 2.96 20.10
CA THR A 78 12.64 4.22 19.44
C THR A 78 11.75 4.56 18.27
N SER A 79 11.90 5.77 17.74
CA SER A 79 11.45 6.13 16.41
C SER A 79 12.58 6.79 15.64
N THR A 80 12.77 6.36 14.40
CA THR A 80 13.80 6.83 13.46
C THR A 80 13.17 7.48 12.23
N LEU A 81 13.96 8.27 11.52
CA LEU A 81 13.49 9.05 10.37
C LEU A 81 14.36 8.78 9.15
N TYR A 82 13.72 8.62 8.00
CA TYR A 82 14.42 8.37 6.74
C TYR A 82 13.84 9.23 5.60
N ASP A 83 14.67 9.49 4.58
CA ASP A 83 14.19 9.98 3.30
C ASP A 83 13.71 8.81 2.41
N GLY A 84 13.22 9.11 1.20
CA GLY A 84 12.75 8.10 0.26
C GLY A 84 13.83 7.21 -0.35
N ASN A 85 15.10 7.49 -0.07
CA ASN A 85 16.25 6.66 -0.45
C ASN A 85 16.83 5.88 0.75
N GLY A 86 16.21 6.00 1.94
CA GLY A 86 16.69 5.33 3.16
C GLY A 86 17.78 6.08 3.90
N THR A 87 18.11 7.33 3.50
CA THR A 87 19.10 8.13 4.25
C THR A 87 18.54 8.50 5.61
N ALA A 88 19.21 8.06 6.67
CA ALA A 88 18.77 8.30 8.03
C ALA A 88 19.02 9.75 8.48
N SER A 89 18.06 10.32 9.19
CA SER A 89 18.26 11.50 10.02
C SER A 89 19.08 11.13 11.27
N PRO A 90 19.93 12.03 11.79
CA PRO A 90 20.62 11.78 13.05
C PRO A 90 19.67 11.80 14.29
N LEU A 91 18.43 12.20 14.11
CA LEU A 91 17.44 12.23 15.19
C LEU A 91 16.89 10.83 15.45
N VAL A 92 17.07 10.36 16.69
CA VAL A 92 16.43 9.15 17.22
C VAL A 92 15.59 9.57 18.42
N VAL A 93 14.30 9.23 18.40
CA VAL A 93 13.35 9.58 19.46
C VAL A 93 13.11 8.38 20.36
N GLN A 94 13.26 8.57 21.66
CA GLN A 94 12.99 7.56 22.69
C GLN A 94 11.50 7.51 23.02
N ILE A 95 10.96 6.30 23.14
CA ILE A 95 9.56 6.07 23.48
C ILE A 95 9.47 5.56 24.91
N PRO A 96 8.59 6.16 25.74
CA PRO A 96 8.50 5.81 27.15
C PRO A 96 7.74 4.51 27.41
N THR A 97 8.10 3.84 28.53
CA THR A 97 7.29 2.82 29.17
C THR A 97 6.33 3.43 30.22
N PRO A 98 5.47 2.65 30.88
CA PRO A 98 4.71 3.12 32.06
C PRO A 98 5.59 3.71 33.19
N THR A 99 6.85 3.28 33.32
CA THR A 99 7.71 3.64 34.46
C THR A 99 9.02 4.32 34.06
N SER A 100 9.39 4.32 32.78
CA SER A 100 10.65 4.91 32.25
C SER A 100 10.36 5.89 31.12
N LEU A 101 11.29 6.79 30.85
CA LEU A 101 11.27 7.70 29.71
C LEU A 101 11.72 7.03 28.39
N THR A 102 12.25 5.82 28.47
CA THR A 102 12.82 5.07 27.32
C THR A 102 12.43 3.60 27.41
N GLY A 103 12.58 2.86 26.30
CA GLY A 103 12.45 1.40 26.26
C GLY A 103 11.02 0.88 26.13
N GLY A 104 10.06 1.73 25.71
CA GLY A 104 8.71 1.28 25.37
C GLY A 104 8.70 0.46 24.09
N ASN A 105 7.60 -0.24 23.83
CA ASN A 105 7.41 -1.06 22.63
C ASN A 105 6.42 -0.37 21.64
N PRO A 106 6.87 0.66 20.87
CA PRO A 106 5.97 1.41 20.00
C PRO A 106 5.46 0.57 18.82
N THR A 107 4.19 0.78 18.51
CA THR A 107 3.44 0.09 17.45
C THR A 107 2.89 1.09 16.44
N GLY A 108 1.67 1.58 16.63
CA GLY A 108 1.06 2.61 15.79
C GLY A 108 1.69 3.98 16.00
N ILE A 109 1.85 4.73 14.92
CA ILE A 109 2.30 6.12 14.91
C ILE A 109 1.40 6.94 13.99
N VAL A 110 1.09 8.18 14.40
CA VAL A 110 0.34 9.13 13.56
C VAL A 110 0.97 10.51 13.57
N TYR A 111 0.87 11.23 12.44
CA TYR A 111 1.19 12.65 12.35
C TYR A 111 -0.02 13.50 12.75
N ASN A 112 0.18 14.45 13.66
CA ASN A 112 -0.84 15.42 14.04
C ASN A 112 -0.52 16.81 13.46
N GLY A 113 -1.31 17.23 12.49
CA GLY A 113 -1.22 18.57 11.88
C GLY A 113 -1.94 19.68 12.66
N SER A 114 -2.71 19.34 13.73
CA SER A 114 -3.50 20.30 14.51
C SER A 114 -2.69 20.97 15.60
N SER A 115 -3.28 21.94 16.27
CA SER A 115 -2.74 22.56 17.50
C SER A 115 -3.16 21.83 18.78
N GLY A 116 -3.96 20.78 18.67
CA GLY A 116 -4.35 19.92 19.77
C GLY A 116 -3.28 18.88 20.14
N PHE A 117 -3.63 17.97 21.03
CA PHE A 117 -2.72 16.93 21.53
C PHE A 117 -1.44 17.52 22.16
N VAL A 118 -1.66 18.51 23.03
CA VAL A 118 -0.58 19.24 23.70
C VAL A 118 0.07 18.39 24.78
N VAL A 119 1.40 18.30 24.73
CA VAL A 119 2.23 17.71 25.79
C VAL A 119 3.00 18.79 26.54
N SER A 120 3.38 18.47 27.77
CA SER A 120 4.09 19.43 28.65
C SER A 120 5.17 18.73 29.44
N SER A 121 6.34 19.37 29.56
CA SER A 121 7.44 18.97 30.43
C SER A 121 8.25 20.17 30.83
N GLY A 122 8.73 20.23 32.10
CA GLY A 122 9.57 21.32 32.59
C GLY A 122 8.95 22.72 32.50
N GLY A 123 7.61 22.84 32.50
CA GLY A 123 6.89 24.11 32.33
C GLY A 123 6.74 24.58 30.87
N ILE A 124 7.23 23.82 29.91
CA ILE A 124 7.09 24.11 28.48
C ILE A 124 5.96 23.20 27.91
N SER A 125 5.12 23.75 27.03
CA SER A 125 4.03 23.03 26.40
C SER A 125 4.08 23.18 24.87
N GLY A 126 3.69 22.15 24.16
CA GLY A 126 3.64 22.16 22.69
C GLY A 126 2.72 21.09 22.11
N ALA A 127 2.15 21.33 20.94
CA ALA A 127 1.37 20.33 20.24
C ALA A 127 2.25 19.18 19.75
N SER A 128 1.88 17.95 20.08
CA SER A 128 2.55 16.76 19.57
C SER A 128 2.42 16.70 18.05
N ARG A 129 3.55 16.62 17.35
CA ARG A 129 3.55 16.41 15.90
C ARG A 129 3.45 14.93 15.54
N PHE A 130 3.98 14.07 16.39
CA PHE A 130 3.81 12.62 16.27
C PHE A 130 3.28 12.09 17.60
N ILE A 131 2.39 11.11 17.47
CA ILE A 131 1.78 10.42 18.61
C ILE A 131 2.01 8.95 18.40
N PHE A 132 2.43 8.25 19.45
CA PHE A 132 2.79 6.84 19.46
C PHE A 132 1.87 6.06 20.37
N ALA A 133 1.48 4.86 19.96
CA ALA A 133 0.89 3.84 20.80
C ALA A 133 1.95 2.78 21.12
N THR A 134 1.82 2.08 22.26
CA THR A 134 2.76 1.03 22.65
C THR A 134 2.02 -0.21 23.15
N GLU A 135 2.64 -1.38 23.04
CA GLU A 135 2.13 -2.63 23.64
C GLU A 135 2.13 -2.56 25.17
N ASP A 136 2.94 -1.66 25.74
CA ASP A 136 2.95 -1.40 27.18
C ASP A 136 1.69 -0.67 27.69
N GLY A 137 0.70 -0.40 26.84
CA GLY A 137 -0.52 0.34 27.19
C GLY A 137 -0.34 1.84 27.34
N VAL A 138 0.70 2.41 26.72
CA VAL A 138 1.04 3.83 26.77
C VAL A 138 0.64 4.52 25.45
N ILE A 139 0.15 5.76 25.55
CA ILE A 139 0.14 6.73 24.45
C ILE A 139 1.13 7.84 24.82
N ALA A 140 2.00 8.19 23.87
CA ALA A 140 3.00 9.24 24.05
C ALA A 140 3.00 10.22 22.89
N GLY A 141 3.21 11.49 23.16
CA GLY A 141 3.26 12.56 22.17
C GLY A 141 4.64 13.19 22.08
N LEU A 142 5.11 13.47 20.86
CA LEU A 142 6.36 14.20 20.62
C LEU A 142 6.07 15.61 20.13
N ALA A 143 6.53 16.58 20.91
CA ALA A 143 6.57 17.99 20.55
C ALA A 143 8.01 18.49 20.65
N SER A 144 8.67 18.79 19.53
CA SER A 144 10.06 19.20 19.48
C SER A 144 10.38 20.48 20.25
N SER A 145 9.36 21.32 20.52
CA SER A 145 9.47 22.50 21.37
C SER A 145 9.52 22.17 22.87
N VAL A 146 9.11 20.95 23.26
CA VAL A 146 9.09 20.47 24.65
C VAL A 146 10.29 19.56 24.92
N ASP A 147 10.45 18.52 24.12
CA ASP A 147 11.62 17.64 24.07
C ASP A 147 11.83 17.18 22.63
N GLN A 148 13.07 17.23 22.16
CA GLN A 148 13.40 16.86 20.78
C GLN A 148 13.62 15.35 20.62
N THR A 149 13.97 14.67 21.70
CA THR A 149 14.50 13.30 21.69
C THR A 149 13.67 12.31 22.50
N HIS A 150 12.68 12.77 23.26
CA HIS A 150 11.81 11.89 24.05
C HIS A 150 10.35 12.23 23.81
N ALA A 151 9.55 11.22 23.47
CA ALA A 151 8.10 11.34 23.48
C ALA A 151 7.60 11.40 24.94
N ILE A 152 6.64 12.27 25.19
CA ILE A 152 6.08 12.50 26.54
C ILE A 152 4.87 11.59 26.73
N ARG A 153 4.90 10.72 27.74
CA ARG A 153 3.75 9.88 28.13
C ARG A 153 2.57 10.73 28.56
N VAL A 154 1.40 10.50 27.95
CA VAL A 154 0.16 11.23 28.25
C VAL A 154 -0.98 10.31 28.71
N ILE A 155 -0.96 9.05 28.28
CA ILE A 155 -1.88 8.00 28.72
C ILE A 155 -1.06 6.83 29.21
N ASP A 156 -1.52 6.23 30.29
CA ASP A 156 -1.00 4.98 30.84
C ASP A 156 -2.17 4.12 31.29
N ASN A 157 -2.52 3.15 30.47
CA ASN A 157 -3.58 2.18 30.72
C ASN A 157 -3.05 0.78 31.08
N SER A 158 -1.74 0.66 31.32
CA SER A 158 -1.06 -0.59 31.64
C SER A 158 -1.62 -1.25 32.89
N ALA A 159 -1.69 -0.49 34.00
CA ALA A 159 -2.15 -1.02 35.28
C ALA A 159 -3.68 -0.99 35.42
N SER A 160 -4.36 -0.07 34.74
CA SER A 160 -5.82 0.12 34.89
C SER A 160 -6.64 -0.90 34.13
N THR A 161 -6.25 -1.23 32.90
CA THR A 161 -6.96 -2.14 32.00
C THR A 161 -6.08 -3.22 31.38
N GLY A 162 -4.77 -3.17 31.59
CA GLY A 162 -3.82 -4.05 30.91
C GLY A 162 -3.82 -3.85 29.37
N ALA A 163 -4.02 -2.61 28.93
CA ALA A 163 -4.14 -2.32 27.51
C ALA A 163 -2.88 -2.74 26.72
N VAL A 164 -3.06 -3.31 25.55
CA VAL A 164 -2.03 -3.60 24.56
C VAL A 164 -2.43 -2.88 23.29
N TYR A 165 -1.81 -1.72 23.04
CA TYR A 165 -2.17 -0.92 21.87
C TYR A 165 -1.38 -1.37 20.64
N LYS A 166 -2.10 -1.70 19.54
CA LYS A 166 -1.49 -2.15 18.28
C LYS A 166 -1.60 -1.06 17.19
N GLY A 167 -2.78 -0.73 16.72
CA GLY A 167 -3.01 0.30 15.72
C GLY A 167 -3.31 1.67 16.34
N LEU A 168 -2.98 2.75 15.62
CA LEU A 168 -3.27 4.13 16.00
C LEU A 168 -3.75 4.91 14.78
N ALA A 169 -4.80 5.71 14.93
CA ALA A 169 -5.30 6.59 13.86
C ALA A 169 -5.79 7.93 14.40
N LEU A 170 -5.74 8.95 13.55
CA LEU A 170 -6.34 10.26 13.80
C LEU A 170 -7.47 10.51 12.81
N SER A 171 -8.58 11.06 13.27
CA SER A 171 -9.65 11.55 12.41
C SER A 171 -10.09 12.95 12.84
N ALA A 172 -10.44 13.79 11.87
CA ALA A 172 -11.13 15.05 12.17
C ALA A 172 -12.61 14.75 12.38
N GLY A 173 -13.06 14.79 13.62
CA GLY A 173 -14.47 14.70 13.98
C GLY A 173 -15.18 16.07 13.92
N GLY A 174 -16.52 16.09 13.91
CA GLY A 174 -17.31 17.32 13.93
C GLY A 174 -17.08 18.20 15.18
N ASN A 175 -16.52 17.64 16.26
CA ASN A 175 -16.18 18.31 17.50
C ASN A 175 -14.67 18.44 17.74
N GLY A 176 -13.83 18.27 16.70
CA GLY A 176 -12.38 18.34 16.79
C GLY A 176 -11.71 17.03 16.36
N SER A 177 -10.37 16.98 16.46
CA SER A 177 -9.59 15.79 16.14
C SER A 177 -9.76 14.75 17.23
N LEU A 178 -9.99 13.48 16.84
CA LEU A 178 -10.06 12.34 17.73
C LEU A 178 -8.89 11.39 17.43
N LEU A 179 -8.28 10.85 18.50
CA LEU A 179 -7.27 9.81 18.44
C LEU A 179 -7.92 8.47 18.80
N TYR A 180 -7.71 7.47 17.93
CA TYR A 180 -8.22 6.12 18.11
C TYR A 180 -7.04 5.17 18.31
N ALA A 181 -7.10 4.34 19.35
CA ALA A 181 -6.10 3.33 19.67
C ALA A 181 -6.76 1.95 19.75
N ALA A 182 -6.25 1.00 18.97
CA ALA A 182 -6.71 -0.38 19.01
C ALA A 182 -6.16 -1.07 20.27
N ASP A 183 -6.98 -1.21 21.30
CA ASP A 183 -6.68 -1.98 22.50
C ASP A 183 -6.97 -3.46 22.19
N PHE A 184 -5.96 -4.13 21.66
CA PHE A 184 -6.06 -5.51 21.22
C PHE A 184 -6.40 -6.45 22.37
N HIS A 185 -5.79 -6.25 23.54
CA HIS A 185 -6.03 -7.08 24.72
C HIS A 185 -7.51 -7.07 25.14
N ASN A 186 -8.13 -5.89 25.17
CA ASN A 186 -9.49 -5.71 25.63
C ASN A 186 -10.54 -5.78 24.52
N ASN A 187 -10.13 -6.08 23.29
CA ASN A 187 -11.01 -6.16 22.11
C ASN A 187 -11.90 -4.90 21.96
N ARG A 188 -11.27 -3.73 21.95
CA ARG A 188 -11.97 -2.45 21.82
C ARG A 188 -11.10 -1.39 21.15
N ILE A 189 -11.71 -0.27 20.78
CA ILE A 189 -11.01 0.94 20.35
C ILE A 189 -11.18 1.99 21.44
N ASP A 190 -10.08 2.40 22.06
CA ASP A 190 -10.05 3.53 22.96
C ASP A 190 -9.98 4.83 22.16
N VAL A 191 -10.76 5.83 22.59
CA VAL A 191 -10.88 7.11 21.88
C VAL A 191 -10.50 8.25 22.81
N PHE A 192 -9.69 9.19 22.31
CA PHE A 192 -9.23 10.35 23.05
C PHE A 192 -9.49 11.63 22.26
N ASP A 193 -9.85 12.71 22.95
CA ASP A 193 -10.02 14.03 22.36
C ASP A 193 -8.68 14.76 22.16
N GLY A 194 -8.74 15.97 21.59
CA GLY A 194 -7.56 16.81 21.30
C GLY A 194 -6.74 17.26 22.50
N ILE A 195 -7.13 16.91 23.71
CA ILE A 195 -6.35 17.12 24.94
C ILE A 195 -6.02 15.81 25.67
N PHE A 196 -6.06 14.68 24.93
CA PHE A 196 -5.84 13.32 25.42
C PHE A 196 -6.82 12.83 26.49
N LYS A 197 -8.00 13.44 26.60
CA LYS A 197 -9.03 12.99 27.53
C LYS A 197 -9.83 11.84 26.87
N PRO A 198 -10.09 10.74 27.61
CA PRO A 198 -10.94 9.67 27.12
C PRO A 198 -12.33 10.18 26.72
N VAL A 199 -12.80 9.74 25.55
CA VAL A 199 -14.12 10.06 25.02
C VAL A 199 -15.02 8.85 25.19
N THR A 200 -16.13 9.02 25.90
CA THR A 200 -17.17 8.00 25.99
C THR A 200 -18.11 8.13 24.80
N LEU A 201 -18.12 7.12 23.96
CA LEU A 201 -19.02 7.02 22.82
C LEU A 201 -20.32 6.29 23.22
N SER A 202 -21.28 6.25 22.29
CA SER A 202 -22.53 5.51 22.48
C SER A 202 -22.26 4.02 22.66
N THR A 203 -23.15 3.35 23.40
CA THR A 203 -23.09 1.89 23.57
C THR A 203 -23.12 1.20 22.19
N GLY A 204 -22.18 0.28 21.96
CA GLY A 204 -22.03 -0.43 20.68
C GLY A 204 -21.18 0.29 19.65
N ALA A 205 -20.60 1.47 19.95
CA ALA A 205 -19.61 2.09 19.08
C ALA A 205 -18.44 1.13 18.81
N PHE A 206 -17.96 1.12 17.56
CA PHE A 206 -16.90 0.23 17.06
C PHE A 206 -17.19 -1.27 17.23
N SER A 207 -18.48 -1.64 17.33
CA SER A 207 -18.92 -3.03 17.44
C SER A 207 -19.45 -3.54 16.11
N ASP A 208 -19.08 -4.76 15.75
CA ASP A 208 -19.72 -5.56 14.70
C ASP A 208 -20.25 -6.85 15.31
N PRO A 209 -21.57 -6.95 15.53
CA PRO A 209 -22.17 -8.12 16.18
C PRO A 209 -22.00 -9.44 15.41
N SER A 210 -21.62 -9.35 14.14
CA SER A 210 -21.39 -10.52 13.29
C SER A 210 -19.92 -10.92 13.19
N LEU A 211 -19.01 -10.20 13.86
CA LEU A 211 -17.60 -10.59 13.92
C LEU A 211 -17.48 -11.86 14.80
N PRO A 212 -16.80 -12.91 14.31
CA PRO A 212 -16.59 -14.10 15.11
C PRO A 212 -15.85 -13.82 16.43
N PRO A 213 -16.10 -14.57 17.49
CA PRO A 213 -15.37 -14.39 18.74
C PRO A 213 -13.88 -14.70 18.58
N GLY A 214 -13.04 -14.06 19.39
CA GLY A 214 -11.60 -14.23 19.40
C GLY A 214 -10.85 -13.25 18.48
N PHE A 215 -11.55 -12.46 17.67
CA PHE A 215 -10.93 -11.40 16.87
C PHE A 215 -10.98 -10.06 17.60
N ALA A 216 -9.87 -9.31 17.53
CA ALA A 216 -9.76 -7.99 18.15
C ALA A 216 -9.25 -6.94 17.15
N PRO A 217 -9.55 -5.63 17.35
CA PRO A 217 -9.02 -4.55 16.55
C PRO A 217 -7.49 -4.56 16.56
N PHE A 218 -6.87 -4.55 15.38
CA PHE A 218 -5.43 -4.74 15.23
C PHE A 218 -4.77 -3.55 14.54
N GLY A 219 -5.01 -3.31 13.26
CA GLY A 219 -4.57 -2.12 12.53
C GLY A 219 -5.68 -1.09 12.41
N LEU A 220 -5.32 0.18 12.38
CA LEU A 220 -6.23 1.31 12.21
C LEU A 220 -5.73 2.24 11.11
N GLN A 221 -6.64 2.69 10.23
CA GLN A 221 -6.32 3.67 9.20
C GLN A 221 -7.51 4.57 8.91
N THR A 222 -7.30 5.89 8.91
CA THR A 222 -8.32 6.83 8.44
C THR A 222 -8.24 7.01 6.93
N ILE A 223 -9.32 6.68 6.23
CA ILE A 223 -9.46 6.83 4.78
C ILE A 223 -10.77 7.56 4.47
N ASN A 224 -10.70 8.67 3.76
CA ASN A 224 -11.86 9.48 3.36
C ASN A 224 -12.80 9.83 4.53
N GLY A 225 -12.23 10.12 5.72
CA GLY A 225 -12.97 10.51 6.91
C GLY A 225 -13.58 9.36 7.71
N ASN A 226 -13.51 8.13 7.23
CA ASN A 226 -13.92 6.92 7.95
C ASN A 226 -12.71 6.20 8.55
N LEU A 227 -12.96 5.47 9.65
CA LEU A 227 -11.97 4.61 10.29
C LEU A 227 -12.07 3.19 9.74
N TYR A 228 -11.03 2.74 9.07
CA TYR A 228 -10.83 1.35 8.67
C TYR A 228 -10.13 0.63 9.80
N VAL A 229 -10.70 -0.50 10.21
CA VAL A 229 -10.23 -1.32 11.32
C VAL A 229 -9.97 -2.71 10.79
N SER A 230 -8.73 -3.17 10.85
CA SER A 230 -8.43 -4.58 10.65
C SER A 230 -8.53 -5.34 11.97
N TYR A 231 -8.87 -6.61 11.89
CA TYR A 231 -9.00 -7.51 13.04
C TYR A 231 -8.12 -8.73 12.82
N ALA A 232 -7.41 -9.12 13.86
CA ALA A 232 -6.66 -10.37 13.92
C ALA A 232 -7.21 -11.27 15.05
N MET A 233 -6.97 -12.57 14.92
CA MET A 233 -7.28 -13.54 15.96
C MET A 233 -6.30 -13.34 17.11
N GLN A 234 -6.81 -13.24 18.35
CA GLN A 234 -5.99 -13.14 19.55
C GLN A 234 -5.40 -14.50 19.92
N ASP A 235 -4.18 -14.49 20.44
CA ASP A 235 -3.61 -15.62 21.17
C ASP A 235 -4.31 -15.80 22.55
N ASP A 236 -3.94 -16.83 23.30
CA ASP A 236 -4.54 -17.13 24.62
C ASP A 236 -4.22 -16.02 25.65
N ALA A 237 -3.10 -15.33 25.51
CA ALA A 237 -2.71 -14.21 26.37
C ALA A 237 -3.40 -12.89 25.95
N LYS A 238 -4.03 -12.87 24.77
CA LYS A 238 -4.61 -11.67 24.14
C LYS A 238 -3.59 -10.56 23.95
N HIS A 239 -2.34 -10.95 23.73
CA HIS A 239 -1.22 -10.04 23.50
C HIS A 239 -0.84 -10.00 22.04
N ASP A 240 -0.71 -11.16 21.39
CA ASP A 240 -0.27 -11.27 20.01
C ASP A 240 -1.34 -11.92 19.12
N ASP A 241 -1.14 -11.77 17.80
CA ASP A 241 -2.01 -12.35 16.80
C ASP A 241 -1.67 -13.81 16.50
N VAL A 242 -2.70 -14.56 16.12
CA VAL A 242 -2.56 -15.90 15.57
C VAL A 242 -2.55 -15.83 14.05
N LYS A 243 -1.48 -16.30 13.43
CA LYS A 243 -1.32 -16.36 11.98
C LYS A 243 -2.09 -17.54 11.39
N GLY A 244 -2.71 -17.34 10.24
CA GLY A 244 -3.41 -18.38 9.49
C GLY A 244 -4.27 -17.82 8.36
N ASP A 245 -4.44 -18.62 7.32
CA ASP A 245 -5.26 -18.25 6.16
C ASP A 245 -6.72 -18.00 6.57
N GLY A 246 -7.25 -16.86 6.17
CA GLY A 246 -8.61 -16.44 6.53
C GLY A 246 -8.75 -15.88 7.94
N LEU A 247 -7.68 -15.80 8.73
CA LEU A 247 -7.69 -15.22 10.07
C LEU A 247 -7.54 -13.69 10.00
N GLY A 248 -8.59 -13.02 9.52
CA GLY A 248 -8.64 -11.58 9.48
C GLY A 248 -9.96 -11.03 8.95
N TYR A 249 -10.27 -9.79 9.34
CA TYR A 249 -11.43 -9.03 8.86
C TYR A 249 -11.06 -7.56 8.70
N VAL A 250 -11.81 -6.81 7.91
CA VAL A 250 -11.71 -5.36 7.83
C VAL A 250 -13.10 -4.75 7.86
N ASN A 251 -13.34 -3.89 8.85
CA ASN A 251 -14.56 -3.10 8.98
C ASN A 251 -14.30 -1.62 8.70
N VAL A 252 -15.34 -0.90 8.33
CA VAL A 252 -15.35 0.56 8.20
C VAL A 252 -16.35 1.12 9.19
N PHE A 253 -15.89 2.09 9.97
CA PHE A 253 -16.70 2.83 10.93
C PHE A 253 -16.70 4.32 10.61
N GLY A 254 -17.77 5.00 10.95
CA GLY A 254 -17.79 6.45 11.07
C GLY A 254 -16.92 6.93 12.25
N PRO A 255 -16.64 8.24 12.34
CA PRO A 255 -15.76 8.79 13.38
C PRO A 255 -16.30 8.61 14.82
N ASN A 256 -17.60 8.41 15.00
CA ASN A 256 -18.20 8.14 16.31
C ASN A 256 -18.44 6.65 16.57
N GLY A 257 -17.88 5.77 15.72
CA GLY A 257 -17.96 4.33 15.89
C GLY A 257 -19.18 3.66 15.27
N GLU A 258 -19.96 4.35 14.45
CA GLU A 258 -21.06 3.74 13.71
C GLU A 258 -20.50 2.74 12.67
N LEU A 259 -20.95 1.50 12.72
CA LEU A 259 -20.56 0.50 11.70
C LEU A 259 -21.16 0.88 10.34
N VAL A 260 -20.32 1.27 9.41
CA VAL A 260 -20.73 1.55 8.02
C VAL A 260 -20.89 0.25 7.26
N LYS A 261 -19.87 -0.62 7.32
CA LYS A 261 -19.89 -1.95 6.70
C LYS A 261 -18.69 -2.80 7.13
N ARG A 262 -18.79 -4.10 6.95
CA ARG A 262 -17.64 -4.99 6.84
C ARG A 262 -17.19 -5.01 5.38
N VAL A 263 -15.94 -4.64 5.12
CA VAL A 263 -15.38 -4.58 3.74
C VAL A 263 -14.81 -5.91 3.33
N VAL A 264 -14.04 -6.56 4.21
CA VAL A 264 -13.39 -7.85 3.90
C VAL A 264 -13.62 -8.83 5.04
N SER A 265 -13.92 -10.07 4.69
CA SER A 265 -14.08 -11.19 5.62
C SER A 265 -13.17 -12.34 5.22
N ALA A 266 -12.33 -12.79 6.14
CA ALA A 266 -11.51 -13.99 5.96
C ALA A 266 -10.74 -14.03 4.61
N GLY A 267 -10.86 -15.09 3.84
CA GLY A 267 -10.32 -15.20 2.48
C GLY A 267 -8.81 -15.10 2.42
N LYS A 268 -8.27 -14.03 1.85
CA LYS A 268 -6.83 -13.78 1.71
C LYS A 268 -6.21 -13.03 2.90
N LEU A 269 -6.99 -12.72 3.93
CA LEU A 269 -6.47 -12.07 5.13
C LEU A 269 -5.80 -13.06 6.07
N ASN A 270 -4.68 -12.65 6.65
CA ASN A 270 -3.86 -13.42 7.57
C ASN A 270 -3.17 -12.45 8.54
N ALA A 271 -3.76 -12.25 9.72
CA ALA A 271 -3.35 -11.23 10.68
C ALA A 271 -3.08 -9.85 10.01
N PRO A 272 -4.11 -9.22 9.40
CA PRO A 272 -3.93 -7.97 8.64
C PRO A 272 -3.68 -6.80 9.59
N TRP A 273 -2.61 -6.00 9.32
CA TRP A 273 -2.31 -4.80 10.13
C TRP A 273 -2.24 -3.52 9.30
N GLY A 274 -1.27 -3.40 8.40
CA GLY A 274 -1.08 -2.20 7.58
C GLY A 274 -2.17 -2.04 6.53
N MET A 275 -2.75 -0.85 6.43
CA MET A 275 -3.75 -0.51 5.42
C MET A 275 -3.41 0.81 4.75
N ALA A 276 -3.63 0.91 3.44
CA ALA A 276 -3.47 2.16 2.69
C ALA A 276 -4.45 2.25 1.54
N LEU A 277 -4.94 3.45 1.24
CA LEU A 277 -5.62 3.73 -0.02
C LEU A 277 -4.56 3.96 -1.10
N ALA A 278 -4.55 3.12 -2.13
CA ALA A 278 -3.61 3.26 -3.23
C ALA A 278 -3.81 4.57 -3.98
N SER A 279 -2.71 5.26 -4.26
CA SER A 279 -2.73 6.50 -5.04
C SER A 279 -3.21 6.23 -6.48
N ALA A 280 -3.73 7.27 -7.15
CA ALA A 280 -4.20 7.16 -8.54
C ALA A 280 -3.09 6.74 -9.52
N GLY A 281 -1.81 6.98 -9.16
CA GLY A 281 -0.64 6.60 -9.96
C GLY A 281 -0.07 5.21 -9.63
N PHE A 282 -0.75 4.37 -8.86
CA PHE A 282 -0.25 3.06 -8.42
C PHE A 282 -0.67 1.91 -9.36
N GLY A 283 -0.64 2.13 -10.66
CA GLY A 283 -0.87 1.11 -11.68
C GLY A 283 -2.21 0.37 -11.57
N LYS A 284 -2.19 -0.95 -11.77
CA LYS A 284 -3.41 -1.79 -11.78
C LYS A 284 -4.22 -1.76 -10.48
N PHE A 285 -3.62 -1.36 -9.38
CA PHE A 285 -4.29 -1.25 -8.07
C PHE A 285 -4.56 0.20 -7.65
N ALA A 286 -4.51 1.16 -8.58
CA ALA A 286 -4.90 2.55 -8.31
C ALA A 286 -6.29 2.64 -7.66
N ASN A 287 -6.41 3.48 -6.62
CA ASN A 287 -7.64 3.70 -5.85
C ASN A 287 -8.22 2.46 -5.16
N ARG A 288 -7.42 1.41 -4.95
CA ARG A 288 -7.83 0.20 -4.21
C ARG A 288 -7.41 0.31 -2.74
N LEU A 289 -8.14 -0.39 -1.87
CA LEU A 289 -7.71 -0.61 -0.50
C LEU A 289 -6.61 -1.67 -0.51
N LEU A 290 -5.41 -1.29 -0.10
CA LEU A 290 -4.32 -2.21 0.13
C LEU A 290 -4.34 -2.65 1.59
N VAL A 291 -4.22 -3.96 1.82
CA VAL A 291 -4.18 -4.57 3.15
C VAL A 291 -2.98 -5.50 3.22
N GLY A 292 -2.04 -5.17 4.08
CA GLY A 292 -0.85 -5.97 4.38
C GLY A 292 -1.14 -7.00 5.47
N ASN A 293 -0.78 -8.22 5.21
CA ASN A 293 -0.85 -9.32 6.16
C ASN A 293 0.48 -9.46 6.91
N PHE A 294 0.45 -9.36 8.22
CA PHE A 294 1.60 -9.74 9.04
C PHE A 294 1.88 -11.25 8.95
N GLY A 295 0.82 -12.06 8.90
CA GLY A 295 0.93 -13.51 8.98
C GLY A 295 1.65 -14.18 7.80
N ASP A 296 1.51 -13.65 6.57
CA ASP A 296 2.16 -14.22 5.37
C ASP A 296 2.95 -13.21 4.55
N GLY A 297 3.05 -11.96 5.00
CA GLY A 297 3.85 -10.91 4.37
C GLY A 297 3.32 -10.40 3.02
N LYS A 298 2.11 -10.78 2.62
CA LYS A 298 1.53 -10.37 1.33
C LYS A 298 0.69 -9.11 1.46
N ILE A 299 0.58 -8.38 0.34
CA ILE A 299 -0.26 -7.18 0.26
C ILE A 299 -1.39 -7.46 -0.72
N ASN A 300 -2.60 -7.46 -0.19
CA ASN A 300 -3.83 -7.72 -0.94
C ASN A 300 -4.51 -6.41 -1.33
N ALA A 301 -5.04 -6.36 -2.55
CA ALA A 301 -5.81 -5.24 -3.05
C ALA A 301 -7.30 -5.59 -3.11
N TYR A 302 -8.13 -4.69 -2.58
CA TYR A 302 -9.59 -4.84 -2.55
C TYR A 302 -10.26 -3.62 -3.17
N ASP A 303 -11.40 -3.85 -3.81
CA ASP A 303 -12.25 -2.74 -4.23
C ASP A 303 -12.83 -2.03 -3.00
N LEU A 304 -12.68 -0.70 -2.95
CA LEU A 304 -13.06 0.09 -1.78
C LEU A 304 -14.57 0.09 -1.53
N ALA A 305 -15.38 -0.04 -2.59
CA ALA A 305 -16.82 0.01 -2.51
C ALA A 305 -17.45 -1.36 -2.23
N SER A 306 -17.06 -2.40 -2.97
CA SER A 306 -17.63 -3.74 -2.84
C SER A 306 -16.91 -4.62 -1.81
N GLY A 307 -15.61 -4.38 -1.56
CA GLY A 307 -14.75 -5.25 -0.77
C GLY A 307 -14.27 -6.48 -1.53
N GLU A 308 -14.54 -6.56 -2.83
CA GLU A 308 -14.05 -7.67 -3.65
C GLU A 308 -12.53 -7.70 -3.73
N PHE A 309 -11.97 -8.89 -3.64
CA PHE A 309 -10.55 -9.12 -3.85
C PHE A 309 -10.19 -8.88 -5.33
N VAL A 310 -9.30 -7.93 -5.58
CA VAL A 310 -8.85 -7.55 -6.93
C VAL A 310 -7.56 -8.29 -7.31
N GLY A 311 -6.69 -8.55 -6.35
CA GLY A 311 -5.41 -9.22 -6.58
C GLY A 311 -4.41 -8.98 -5.46
N GLN A 312 -3.18 -9.45 -5.66
CA GLN A 312 -2.04 -9.24 -4.75
C GLN A 312 -0.95 -8.45 -5.48
N LEU A 313 -0.20 -7.63 -4.74
CA LEU A 313 1.00 -7.01 -5.30
C LEU A 313 1.98 -8.11 -5.72
N SER A 314 2.36 -8.13 -6.98
CA SER A 314 3.23 -9.15 -7.56
C SER A 314 4.35 -8.53 -8.39
N GLY A 315 5.49 -9.23 -8.41
CA GLY A 315 6.64 -8.88 -9.24
C GLY A 315 6.44 -9.22 -10.72
N ALA A 316 7.50 -9.07 -11.52
CA ALA A 316 7.49 -9.27 -12.96
C ALA A 316 7.03 -10.68 -13.43
N ASN A 317 7.16 -11.70 -12.58
CA ASN A 317 6.76 -13.08 -12.88
C ASN A 317 5.41 -13.46 -12.26
N ASP A 318 4.56 -12.47 -11.96
CA ASP A 318 3.29 -12.64 -11.24
C ASP A 318 3.41 -13.33 -9.86
N SER A 319 4.63 -13.55 -9.37
CA SER A 319 4.85 -14.03 -8.01
C SER A 319 4.49 -12.94 -7.01
N PRO A 320 3.64 -13.23 -6.02
CA PRO A 320 3.31 -12.26 -4.98
C PRO A 320 4.57 -11.74 -4.28
N ILE A 321 4.63 -10.42 -4.06
CA ILE A 321 5.61 -9.83 -3.15
C ILE A 321 5.30 -10.34 -1.75
N GLN A 322 6.34 -10.82 -1.06
CA GLN A 322 6.22 -11.35 0.29
C GLN A 322 7.30 -10.73 1.18
N ILE A 323 6.88 -10.02 2.21
CA ILE A 323 7.73 -9.30 3.16
C ILE A 323 7.52 -9.93 4.53
N ASP A 324 8.51 -10.66 5.01
CA ASP A 324 8.44 -11.31 6.32
C ASP A 324 8.23 -10.29 7.44
N GLY A 325 7.25 -10.55 8.30
CA GLY A 325 6.89 -9.65 9.40
C GLY A 325 6.33 -8.29 8.95
N LEU A 326 5.59 -8.23 7.84
CA LEU A 326 5.04 -6.99 7.28
C LEU A 326 4.09 -6.28 8.25
N TRP A 327 4.42 -5.03 8.60
CA TRP A 327 3.63 -4.19 9.47
C TRP A 327 3.05 -2.96 8.75
N GLY A 328 3.67 -1.82 8.84
CA GLY A 328 3.16 -0.54 8.35
C GLY A 328 3.16 -0.39 6.84
N LEU A 329 2.13 0.26 6.31
CA LEU A 329 1.99 0.64 4.91
C LEU A 329 1.57 2.10 4.81
N ALA A 330 2.28 2.91 4.02
CA ALA A 330 1.87 4.28 3.73
C ALA A 330 2.43 4.77 2.39
N PHE A 331 1.66 5.59 1.68
CA PHE A 331 2.16 6.25 0.47
C PHE A 331 3.00 7.47 0.81
N GLY A 332 4.00 7.76 -0.02
CA GLY A 332 4.86 8.91 0.14
C GLY A 332 4.10 10.26 0.07
N ASN A 333 4.75 11.31 0.55
CA ASN A 333 4.20 12.66 0.67
C ASN A 333 4.64 13.64 -0.43
N GLY A 334 5.49 13.20 -1.38
CA GLY A 334 6.09 14.03 -2.43
C GLY A 334 7.31 14.83 -1.97
N PHE A 335 7.75 14.70 -0.72
CA PHE A 335 8.88 15.40 -0.15
C PHE A 335 10.07 14.46 0.05
N ALA A 336 11.31 14.96 0.00
CA ALA A 336 12.53 14.20 0.35
C ALA A 336 12.63 12.83 -0.33
N ASN A 337 12.42 12.77 -1.64
CA ASN A 337 12.45 11.54 -2.47
C ASN A 337 11.41 10.48 -2.06
N GLN A 338 10.26 10.90 -1.54
CA GLN A 338 9.15 10.04 -1.12
C GLN A 338 7.96 10.22 -2.09
N PRO A 339 7.98 9.63 -3.31
CA PRO A 339 6.94 9.87 -4.32
C PRO A 339 5.55 9.46 -3.83
N VAL A 340 4.54 10.24 -4.20
CA VAL A 340 3.15 10.00 -3.79
C VAL A 340 2.52 8.74 -4.37
N ASN A 341 3.14 8.15 -5.38
CA ASN A 341 2.74 6.90 -6.01
C ASN A 341 3.63 5.70 -5.64
N THR A 342 4.50 5.86 -4.65
CA THR A 342 5.34 4.80 -4.06
C THR A 342 4.75 4.38 -2.72
N LEU A 343 4.58 3.08 -2.51
CA LEU A 343 4.15 2.51 -1.24
C LEU A 343 5.37 2.19 -0.38
N PHE A 344 5.48 2.81 0.78
CA PHE A 344 6.51 2.51 1.78
C PHE A 344 5.99 1.51 2.79
N PHE A 345 6.88 0.66 3.30
CA PHE A 345 6.55 -0.36 4.28
C PHE A 345 7.58 -0.44 5.42
N ALA A 346 7.12 -0.92 6.57
CA ALA A 346 7.96 -1.33 7.68
C ALA A 346 7.66 -2.80 8.01
N ALA A 347 8.67 -3.52 8.50
CA ALA A 347 8.54 -4.94 8.82
C ALA A 347 9.49 -5.36 9.95
N GLY A 348 9.11 -6.45 10.66
CA GLY A 348 9.89 -7.13 11.67
C GLY A 348 10.26 -8.56 11.23
N PRO A 349 11.21 -8.75 10.29
CA PRO A 349 11.56 -10.08 9.80
C PRO A 349 12.26 -10.93 10.85
N GLY A 350 12.34 -12.25 10.59
CA GLY A 350 13.00 -13.20 11.48
C GLY A 350 12.28 -13.40 12.82
N GLY A 351 10.94 -13.41 12.81
CA GLY A 351 10.15 -13.49 14.03
C GLY A 351 10.30 -12.27 14.92
N GLU A 352 10.31 -11.10 14.29
CA GLU A 352 10.39 -9.77 14.94
C GLU A 352 11.74 -9.43 15.59
N GLN A 353 12.76 -10.26 15.35
CA GLN A 353 14.10 -10.02 15.89
C GLN A 353 14.91 -8.99 15.08
N HIS A 354 14.48 -8.69 13.86
CA HIS A 354 15.12 -7.78 12.93
C HIS A 354 14.17 -6.69 12.47
N GLY A 355 14.68 -5.71 11.74
CA GLY A 355 13.89 -4.62 11.20
C GLY A 355 14.18 -4.38 9.73
N LEU A 356 13.13 -3.99 9.00
CA LEU A 356 13.23 -3.63 7.60
C LEU A 356 12.30 -2.45 7.30
N TYR A 357 12.83 -1.43 6.65
CA TYR A 357 12.09 -0.35 6.01
C TYR A 357 12.40 -0.35 4.53
N GLY A 358 11.39 -0.23 3.71
CA GLY A 358 11.56 -0.24 2.27
C GLY A 358 10.39 0.41 1.53
N ARG A 359 10.44 0.28 0.21
CA ARG A 359 9.40 0.79 -0.68
C ARG A 359 9.02 -0.24 -1.74
N ILE A 360 7.83 -0.05 -2.28
CA ILE A 360 7.31 -0.80 -3.41
C ILE A 360 6.92 0.22 -4.48
N ASP A 361 7.61 0.15 -5.59
CA ASP A 361 7.38 1.00 -6.75
C ASP A 361 6.56 0.23 -7.79
N MET A 362 5.62 0.92 -8.43
CA MET A 362 4.99 0.41 -9.64
C MET A 362 5.99 0.56 -10.78
N VAL A 363 6.32 -0.55 -11.41
CA VAL A 363 7.12 -0.59 -12.64
C VAL A 363 6.15 -0.77 -13.80
N ALA A 364 6.15 0.18 -14.71
CA ALA A 364 5.45 -0.03 -15.97
C ALA A 364 6.12 -1.23 -16.63
N GLY A 365 5.37 -2.29 -16.88
CA GLY A 365 5.85 -3.37 -17.71
C GLY A 365 6.20 -2.82 -19.08
N GLU A 366 7.25 -3.36 -19.70
CA GLU A 366 7.40 -3.16 -21.13
C GLU A 366 6.05 -3.52 -21.76
N PRO A 367 5.55 -2.70 -22.66
CA PRO A 367 4.29 -2.97 -23.33
C PRO A 367 4.37 -4.37 -23.91
N SER A 368 3.53 -5.27 -23.45
CA SER A 368 3.65 -6.65 -23.89
C SER A 368 3.38 -6.70 -25.39
N THR A 369 4.31 -7.28 -26.11
CA THR A 369 4.09 -7.63 -27.53
C THR A 369 2.73 -8.31 -27.70
N GLU A 370 2.33 -9.16 -26.76
CA GLU A 370 1.04 -9.84 -26.71
C GLU A 370 -0.14 -8.86 -26.68
N CYS A 371 -0.13 -7.86 -25.81
CA CYS A 371 -1.19 -6.86 -25.72
C CYS A 371 -1.39 -6.11 -27.04
N LEU A 372 -0.29 -5.70 -27.69
CA LEU A 372 -0.35 -5.00 -28.96
C LEU A 372 -0.87 -5.91 -30.09
N LEU A 373 -0.44 -7.18 -30.11
CA LEU A 373 -0.87 -8.17 -31.08
C LEU A 373 -2.36 -8.54 -30.90
N ASP A 374 -2.81 -8.70 -29.65
CA ASP A 374 -4.24 -8.93 -29.32
C ASP A 374 -5.12 -7.74 -29.71
N TRP A 375 -4.64 -6.53 -29.48
CA TRP A 375 -5.34 -5.31 -29.91
C TRP A 375 -5.45 -5.26 -31.45
N ALA A 376 -4.37 -5.60 -32.18
CA ALA A 376 -4.36 -5.60 -33.62
C ALA A 376 -5.37 -6.61 -34.19
N GLU A 377 -5.45 -7.81 -33.63
CA GLU A 377 -6.46 -8.83 -33.99
C GLU A 377 -7.88 -8.32 -33.79
N LYS A 378 -8.14 -7.69 -32.66
CA LYS A 378 -9.46 -7.15 -32.32
C LYS A 378 -9.85 -5.96 -33.21
N THR A 379 -8.87 -5.11 -33.53
CA THR A 379 -9.12 -3.85 -34.25
C THR A 379 -9.16 -4.03 -35.75
N TYR A 380 -8.34 -4.96 -36.28
CA TYR A 380 -8.20 -5.23 -37.72
C TYR A 380 -8.44 -6.71 -38.07
N PRO A 381 -9.61 -7.28 -37.75
CA PRO A 381 -9.86 -8.72 -37.91
C PRO A 381 -9.82 -9.22 -39.36
N SER A 382 -9.93 -8.32 -40.34
CA SER A 382 -9.76 -8.66 -41.75
C SER A 382 -8.32 -8.84 -42.17
N LEU A 383 -7.37 -8.23 -41.48
CA LEU A 383 -5.93 -8.36 -41.69
C LEU A 383 -5.31 -9.43 -40.78
N PHE A 384 -5.83 -9.53 -39.56
CA PHE A 384 -5.37 -10.43 -38.50
C PHE A 384 -6.56 -11.23 -37.96
N PRO A 385 -7.08 -12.23 -38.71
CA PRO A 385 -8.36 -12.87 -38.38
C PRO A 385 -8.32 -13.68 -37.08
N LYS A 386 -7.34 -14.50 -36.87
CA LYS A 386 -7.03 -15.25 -35.64
C LYS A 386 -5.68 -15.88 -35.82
N ALA A 387 -4.85 -15.76 -34.84
CA ALA A 387 -3.57 -16.43 -34.81
C ALA A 387 -3.77 -17.97 -34.80
N ASP A 388 -2.93 -18.66 -35.50
CA ASP A 388 -2.95 -20.14 -35.61
C ASP A 388 -2.02 -20.82 -34.60
N GLY A 389 -1.38 -20.05 -33.75
CA GLY A 389 -0.49 -20.54 -32.70
C GLY A 389 -0.05 -19.44 -31.75
N PRO A 390 0.76 -19.81 -30.76
CA PRO A 390 1.32 -18.84 -29.81
C PRO A 390 2.28 -17.87 -30.53
N THR A 391 2.51 -16.74 -29.91
CA THR A 391 3.58 -15.81 -30.30
C THR A 391 4.94 -16.52 -30.18
N VAL A 392 5.77 -16.37 -31.20
CA VAL A 392 7.10 -16.99 -31.27
C VAL A 392 8.18 -15.96 -31.56
N THR A 393 9.38 -16.20 -31.06
CA THR A 393 10.55 -15.37 -31.40
C THR A 393 11.31 -15.99 -32.55
N VAL A 394 11.44 -15.23 -33.64
CA VAL A 394 12.19 -15.62 -34.82
C VAL A 394 13.26 -14.55 -35.06
N SER A 395 14.53 -14.91 -34.85
CA SER A 395 15.65 -13.96 -34.87
C SER A 395 15.43 -12.82 -33.87
N VAL A 396 15.35 -11.57 -34.36
CA VAL A 396 15.10 -10.36 -33.54
C VAL A 396 13.63 -9.97 -33.44
N TYR A 397 12.72 -10.75 -34.02
CA TYR A 397 11.31 -10.44 -34.06
C TYR A 397 10.52 -11.38 -33.18
N THR A 398 9.68 -10.82 -32.30
CA THR A 398 8.62 -11.55 -31.60
C THR A 398 7.34 -11.43 -32.44
N VAL A 399 6.89 -12.53 -33.03
CA VAL A 399 5.88 -12.52 -34.10
C VAL A 399 4.71 -13.47 -33.82
N ARG A 400 3.56 -13.12 -34.39
CA ARG A 400 2.37 -13.94 -34.48
C ARG A 400 2.02 -14.18 -35.96
N HIS A 401 1.69 -15.43 -36.31
CA HIS A 401 1.34 -15.83 -37.67
C HIS A 401 -0.18 -15.97 -37.82
N TYR A 402 -0.67 -15.59 -38.97
CA TYR A 402 -2.10 -15.60 -39.33
C TYR A 402 -2.32 -16.39 -40.60
N THR A 403 -2.67 -17.67 -40.49
CA THR A 403 -2.85 -18.60 -41.63
C THR A 403 -3.92 -18.12 -42.58
N GLY A 404 -5.03 -17.56 -42.11
CA GLY A 404 -6.13 -17.06 -42.95
C GLY A 404 -5.70 -15.99 -43.94
N THR A 405 -4.71 -15.20 -43.65
CA THR A 405 -4.14 -14.15 -44.51
C THR A 405 -2.71 -14.47 -44.93
N ASN A 406 -2.12 -15.54 -44.40
CA ASN A 406 -0.69 -15.89 -44.58
C ASN A 406 0.24 -14.71 -44.32
N SER A 407 0.00 -14.04 -43.21
CA SER A 407 0.76 -12.83 -42.80
C SER A 407 1.36 -12.99 -41.43
N TYR A 408 2.26 -12.09 -41.07
CA TYR A 408 2.90 -12.01 -39.76
C TYR A 408 2.81 -10.59 -39.24
N LEU A 409 2.52 -10.44 -37.96
CA LEU A 409 2.67 -9.20 -37.23
C LEU A 409 3.65 -9.43 -36.09
N GLY A 410 4.56 -8.50 -35.83
CA GLY A 410 5.54 -8.68 -34.80
C GLY A 410 6.23 -7.40 -34.40
N ILE A 411 7.05 -7.50 -33.35
CA ILE A 411 7.86 -6.42 -32.81
C ILE A 411 9.33 -6.83 -32.86
N SER A 412 10.17 -5.92 -33.32
CA SER A 412 11.61 -6.11 -33.38
C SER A 412 12.26 -5.66 -32.05
N SER A 413 13.12 -6.50 -31.50
CA SER A 413 13.92 -6.19 -30.30
C SER A 413 15.13 -5.29 -30.57
N VAL A 414 15.42 -4.97 -31.83
CA VAL A 414 16.57 -4.13 -32.22
C VAL A 414 16.24 -2.65 -32.15
N ASP A 415 15.08 -2.28 -32.70
CA ASP A 415 14.64 -0.88 -32.85
C ASP A 415 13.29 -0.58 -32.18
N ASN A 416 12.67 -1.61 -31.58
CA ASN A 416 11.37 -1.51 -30.93
C ASN A 416 10.27 -0.95 -31.84
N HIS A 417 10.27 -1.41 -33.11
CA HIS A 417 9.25 -1.09 -34.11
C HIS A 417 8.30 -2.26 -34.34
N VAL A 418 7.08 -1.93 -34.75
CA VAL A 418 6.07 -2.89 -35.20
C VAL A 418 6.33 -3.19 -36.68
N TYR A 419 6.35 -4.47 -37.03
CA TYR A 419 6.56 -4.93 -38.38
C TYR A 419 5.40 -5.82 -38.84
N TYR A 420 4.93 -5.54 -40.06
CA TYR A 420 3.95 -6.37 -40.75
C TYR A 420 4.60 -7.05 -41.96
N LYS A 421 4.41 -8.36 -42.10
CA LYS A 421 4.81 -9.10 -43.31
C LYS A 421 3.59 -9.66 -44.00
N SER A 422 3.31 -9.17 -45.21
CA SER A 422 2.20 -9.63 -46.04
C SER A 422 2.45 -11.03 -46.61
N LYS A 423 1.40 -11.64 -47.16
CA LYS A 423 1.45 -12.90 -47.86
C LYS A 423 2.46 -12.91 -49.03
N ASP A 424 2.70 -11.77 -49.64
CA ASP A 424 3.64 -11.61 -50.77
C ASP A 424 5.08 -11.46 -50.31
N GLY A 425 5.33 -11.61 -49.01
CA GLY A 425 6.67 -11.60 -48.40
C GLY A 425 7.28 -10.22 -48.20
N GLN A 426 6.52 -9.14 -48.45
CA GLN A 426 6.98 -7.77 -48.21
C GLN A 426 6.95 -7.49 -46.70
N LEU A 427 8.07 -7.12 -46.14
CA LEU A 427 8.19 -6.65 -44.76
C LEU A 427 8.05 -5.12 -44.76
N GLN A 428 7.12 -4.64 -43.94
CA GLN A 428 6.82 -3.21 -43.77
C GLN A 428 7.11 -2.81 -42.32
N ASP A 429 7.78 -1.70 -42.14
CA ASP A 429 7.97 -1.05 -40.83
C ASP A 429 6.78 -0.12 -40.62
N GLU A 430 5.99 -0.42 -39.58
CA GLU A 430 4.79 0.33 -39.23
C GLU A 430 5.08 1.41 -38.16
N GLY A 431 6.35 1.59 -37.80
CA GLY A 431 6.82 2.60 -36.87
C GLY A 431 6.99 2.11 -35.42
N PRO A 432 7.41 3.02 -34.54
CA PRO A 432 7.78 2.65 -33.18
C PRO A 432 6.60 2.16 -32.36
N VAL A 433 6.86 1.17 -31.54
CA VAL A 433 5.89 0.61 -30.58
C VAL A 433 5.26 1.70 -29.72
N SER A 434 6.03 2.70 -29.29
CA SER A 434 5.55 3.85 -28.51
C SER A 434 4.44 4.68 -29.18
N PHE A 435 4.32 4.61 -30.52
CA PHE A 435 3.22 5.24 -31.24
C PHE A 435 1.91 4.44 -31.13
N TRP A 436 2.03 3.10 -31.10
CA TRP A 436 0.88 2.20 -31.12
C TRP A 436 0.29 1.92 -29.74
N LEU A 437 1.11 1.98 -28.67
CA LEU A 437 0.70 1.66 -27.32
C LEU A 437 -0.50 2.45 -26.79
N PRO A 438 -0.51 3.80 -26.90
CA PRO A 438 -1.65 4.59 -26.44
C PRO A 438 -2.95 4.23 -27.18
N GLN A 439 -2.84 3.86 -28.46
CA GLN A 439 -3.97 3.48 -29.31
C GLN A 439 -4.50 2.10 -28.96
N ALA A 440 -3.61 1.20 -28.55
CA ALA A 440 -3.94 -0.15 -28.14
C ALA A 440 -4.45 -0.26 -26.69
N GLY A 441 -4.26 0.77 -25.89
CA GLY A 441 -4.54 0.72 -24.45
C GLY A 441 -3.60 -0.25 -23.70
N CYS A 442 -2.39 -0.45 -24.22
CA CYS A 442 -1.39 -1.37 -23.71
C CYS A 442 -0.36 -0.69 -22.81
N GLN A 443 -0.71 0.41 -22.14
CA GLN A 443 0.15 1.15 -21.21
C GLN A 443 0.06 0.63 -19.80
#